data_37d38cdea9067d7d7706b027a0928cb5
#
_entry.id   37d38cdea9067d7d7706b027a0928cb5
#
_cell.length_a   1.000
_cell.length_b   1.000
_cell.length_c   1.000
_cell.angle_alpha   90.00
_cell.angle_beta   90.00
_cell.angle_gamma   90.00
#
_symmetry.space_group_name_H-M   'P 1'
#
loop_
_entity.id
_entity.type
_entity.pdbx_description
1 polymer ?
#
loop_
_entity_poly.entity_id
_entity_poly.type
_entity_poly.pdbx_seq_one_letter_code
_entity_poly.pdbx_strand_id
1 'polypeptide(L)'
;MSRVIVITSGKGGVGKTTVTANLGTALARLGHRVAVVDADFGLRNLDLLLGLENRVVYTAVEVITGECRLEQALVKDKRTPGLVLLPAAQTRNKTAIGPEQMLDLVQRLAADFEYVLIDCPAGIEQGFRNAIAGASEAIIVTTPELSAVRDADRVVGLLESAQVQPVRLIVNRLRPDMVAANTMMSVEDVVELLAIPLLGMIPEDEEVIVSTNKGEPLVLGEQRLTQAAAALHRIAQRLNGQEVPFVDIDSLDGGILQRLKRFLSQKVF
;
A
#
# COMPACT_ATOMS: atom_id res chain seq x y z
N MET A 1 -18.38 -3.49 11.14
CA MET A 1 -17.18 -3.30 11.97
C MET A 1 -16.10 -2.65 11.11
N SER A 2 -15.36 -1.70 11.67
CA SER A 2 -14.22 -1.09 10.97
C SER A 2 -13.10 -2.10 10.77
N ARG A 3 -12.40 -2.02 9.65
CA ARG A 3 -11.21 -2.82 9.35
C ARG A 3 -9.97 -1.94 9.46
N VAL A 4 -9.09 -2.28 10.38
CA VAL A 4 -7.82 -1.58 10.59
C VAL A 4 -6.69 -2.42 10.02
N ILE A 5 -6.09 -1.94 8.94
CA ILE A 5 -5.14 -2.70 8.13
C ILE A 5 -3.81 -1.97 8.08
N VAL A 6 -2.75 -2.59 8.60
CA VAL A 6 -1.40 -2.08 8.41
C VAL A 6 -0.84 -2.55 7.06
N ILE A 7 -0.28 -1.62 6.29
CA ILE A 7 0.44 -1.91 5.03
C ILE A 7 1.93 -1.80 5.33
N THR A 8 2.61 -2.93 5.28
CA THR A 8 4.00 -3.05 5.74
C THR A 8 4.90 -3.81 4.75
N SER A 9 6.20 -3.80 5.00
CA SER A 9 7.19 -4.55 4.24
C SER A 9 8.48 -4.70 5.04
N GLY A 10 9.27 -5.71 4.74
CA GLY A 10 10.59 -5.87 5.34
C GLY A 10 11.64 -4.89 4.78
N LYS A 11 11.46 -4.39 3.54
CA LYS A 11 12.44 -3.58 2.82
C LYS A 11 11.87 -2.22 2.44
N GLY A 12 12.70 -1.18 2.45
CA GLY A 12 12.34 0.13 1.92
C GLY A 12 12.23 0.13 0.39
N GLY A 13 11.39 1.03 -0.16
CA GLY A 13 11.28 1.23 -1.61
C GLY A 13 10.45 0.20 -2.39
N VAL A 14 9.83 -0.79 -1.74
CA VAL A 14 8.98 -1.80 -2.41
C VAL A 14 7.59 -1.26 -2.82
N GLY A 15 7.23 -0.04 -2.42
CA GLY A 15 5.99 0.64 -2.85
C GLY A 15 4.84 0.62 -1.84
N LYS A 16 5.09 0.44 -0.53
CA LYS A 16 4.04 0.49 0.52
C LYS A 16 3.17 1.73 0.42
N THR A 17 3.77 2.91 0.50
CA THR A 17 3.08 4.21 0.46
C THR A 17 2.26 4.39 -0.82
N THR A 18 2.81 3.96 -1.96
CA THR A 18 2.09 3.95 -3.24
C THR A 18 0.87 3.04 -3.19
N VAL A 19 1.02 1.83 -2.65
CA VAL A 19 -0.09 0.88 -2.46
C VAL A 19 -1.12 1.47 -1.50
N THR A 20 -0.70 2.05 -0.37
CA THR A 20 -1.60 2.67 0.62
C THR A 20 -2.43 3.79 0.01
N ALA A 21 -1.80 4.74 -0.70
CA ALA A 21 -2.49 5.85 -1.34
C ALA A 21 -3.53 5.36 -2.37
N ASN A 22 -3.14 4.41 -3.20
CA ASN A 22 -4.00 3.89 -4.25
C ASN A 22 -5.14 3.00 -3.72
N LEU A 23 -4.88 2.13 -2.73
CA LEU A 23 -5.93 1.31 -2.11
C LEU A 23 -6.93 2.17 -1.34
N GLY A 24 -6.44 3.17 -0.58
CA GLY A 24 -7.32 4.12 0.11
C GLY A 24 -8.24 4.85 -0.86
N THR A 25 -7.69 5.34 -1.96
CA THR A 25 -8.45 6.01 -3.02
C THR A 25 -9.44 5.05 -3.70
N ALA A 26 -9.02 3.83 -4.05
CA ALA A 26 -9.88 2.86 -4.72
C ALA A 26 -11.05 2.40 -3.83
N LEU A 27 -10.81 2.15 -2.53
CA LEU A 27 -11.86 1.80 -1.58
C LEU A 27 -12.87 2.94 -1.39
N ALA A 28 -12.39 4.19 -1.31
CA ALA A 28 -13.28 5.34 -1.21
C ALA A 28 -14.12 5.53 -2.49
N ARG A 29 -13.57 5.23 -3.67
CA ARG A 29 -14.33 5.19 -4.94
C ARG A 29 -15.36 4.06 -5.00
N LEU A 30 -15.18 3.00 -4.22
CA LEU A 30 -16.20 1.96 -4.02
C LEU A 30 -17.32 2.39 -3.04
N GLY A 31 -17.25 3.62 -2.51
CA GLY A 31 -18.28 4.21 -1.66
C GLY A 31 -18.01 4.08 -0.17
N HIS A 32 -16.83 3.61 0.25
CA HIS A 32 -16.48 3.45 1.66
C HIS A 32 -15.91 4.73 2.26
N ARG A 33 -16.08 4.88 3.58
CA ARG A 33 -15.38 5.88 4.37
C ARG A 33 -14.01 5.33 4.77
N VAL A 34 -12.95 5.96 4.27
CA VAL A 34 -11.56 5.48 4.40
C VAL A 34 -10.68 6.55 5.04
N ALA A 35 -9.98 6.17 6.11
CA ALA A 35 -8.88 6.96 6.66
C ALA A 35 -7.55 6.29 6.28
N VAL A 36 -6.63 7.05 5.68
CA VAL A 36 -5.25 6.64 5.50
C VAL A 36 -4.37 7.37 6.51
N VAL A 37 -3.52 6.64 7.20
CA VAL A 37 -2.65 7.15 8.27
C VAL A 37 -1.21 6.99 7.84
N ASP A 38 -0.47 8.09 7.78
CA ASP A 38 0.97 8.05 7.58
C ASP A 38 1.65 7.80 8.94
N ALA A 39 2.23 6.62 9.13
CA ALA A 39 2.96 6.26 10.34
C ALA A 39 4.48 6.37 10.18
N ASP A 40 4.97 6.91 9.04
CA ASP A 40 6.40 7.19 8.83
C ASP A 40 6.76 8.57 9.38
N PHE A 41 6.78 8.65 10.72
CA PHE A 41 7.13 9.88 11.42
C PHE A 41 8.57 10.31 11.13
N GLY A 42 8.70 11.45 10.46
CA GLY A 42 9.97 12.07 10.08
C GLY A 42 10.23 12.12 8.58
N LEU A 43 9.61 11.28 7.75
CA LEU A 43 9.73 11.38 6.29
C LEU A 43 8.47 11.98 5.64
N ARG A 44 7.26 11.61 6.13
CA ARG A 44 5.99 12.13 5.66
C ARG A 44 5.90 12.16 4.12
N ASN A 45 5.45 11.03 3.55
CA ASN A 45 5.40 10.86 2.09
C ASN A 45 3.98 10.63 1.56
N LEU A 46 3.04 10.18 2.40
CA LEU A 46 1.70 9.80 1.94
C LEU A 46 0.89 11.00 1.45
N ASP A 47 1.08 12.18 2.05
CA ASP A 47 0.45 13.42 1.64
C ASP A 47 0.91 13.89 0.25
N LEU A 48 2.19 13.69 -0.10
CA LEU A 48 2.73 13.99 -1.43
C LEU A 48 2.08 13.11 -2.50
N LEU A 49 1.95 11.80 -2.24
CA LEU A 49 1.33 10.86 -3.17
C LEU A 49 -0.16 11.15 -3.38
N LEU A 50 -0.81 11.72 -2.37
CA LEU A 50 -2.20 12.14 -2.43
C LEU A 50 -2.37 13.59 -2.91
N GLY A 51 -1.29 14.36 -3.13
CA GLY A 51 -1.35 15.78 -3.49
C GLY A 51 -2.07 16.63 -2.45
N LEU A 52 -1.91 16.30 -1.18
CA LEU A 52 -2.57 16.96 -0.05
C LEU A 52 -1.58 17.75 0.84
N GLU A 53 -0.29 17.78 0.49
CA GLU A 53 0.78 18.37 1.30
C GLU A 53 0.53 19.83 1.68
N ASN A 54 -0.05 20.62 0.75
CA ASN A 54 -0.35 22.04 0.97
C ASN A 54 -1.61 22.28 1.82
N ARG A 55 -2.30 21.22 2.24
CA ARG A 55 -3.55 21.29 3.01
C ARG A 55 -3.38 20.80 4.45
N VAL A 56 -2.19 20.32 4.80
CA VAL A 56 -1.87 19.84 6.14
C VAL A 56 -1.64 21.02 7.07
N VAL A 57 -2.46 21.13 8.12
CA VAL A 57 -2.35 22.14 9.20
C VAL A 57 -1.83 21.48 10.47
N TYR A 58 -2.40 20.34 10.83
CA TYR A 58 -2.05 19.53 11.99
C TYR A 58 -1.71 18.11 11.55
N THR A 59 -0.97 17.40 12.37
CA THR A 59 -0.52 16.02 12.15
C THR A 59 -0.98 15.09 13.27
N ALA A 60 -0.66 13.82 13.19
CA ALA A 60 -0.94 12.85 14.25
C ALA A 60 -0.29 13.25 15.59
N VAL A 61 0.84 13.96 15.57
CA VAL A 61 1.54 14.38 16.80
C VAL A 61 0.72 15.38 17.58
N GLU A 62 0.20 16.43 16.93
CA GLU A 62 -0.61 17.46 17.62
C GLU A 62 -1.92 16.87 18.17
N VAL A 63 -2.47 15.83 17.54
CA VAL A 63 -3.63 15.10 18.09
C VAL A 63 -3.24 14.34 19.35
N ILE A 64 -2.08 13.64 19.34
CA ILE A 64 -1.60 12.83 20.46
C ILE A 64 -1.19 13.72 21.65
N THR A 65 -0.59 14.88 21.39
CA THR A 65 -0.22 15.85 22.44
C THR A 65 -1.41 16.67 22.98
N GLY A 66 -2.59 16.54 22.34
CA GLY A 66 -3.80 17.27 22.75
C GLY A 66 -3.84 18.73 22.27
N GLU A 67 -2.96 19.12 21.36
CA GLU A 67 -2.91 20.48 20.80
C GLU A 67 -4.05 20.75 19.82
N CYS A 68 -4.60 19.68 19.20
CA CYS A 68 -5.77 19.76 18.36
C CYS A 68 -6.68 18.52 18.51
N ARG A 69 -7.93 18.64 18.05
CA ARG A 69 -8.85 17.49 17.96
C ARG A 69 -8.53 16.69 16.69
N LEU A 70 -8.85 15.38 16.68
CA LEU A 70 -8.61 14.47 15.54
C LEU A 70 -9.20 15.04 14.24
N GLU A 71 -10.44 15.55 14.28
CA GLU A 71 -11.14 16.06 13.09
C GLU A 71 -10.42 17.26 12.46
N GLN A 72 -9.63 18.01 13.21
CA GLN A 72 -8.86 19.16 12.73
C GLN A 72 -7.58 18.75 12.02
N ALA A 73 -7.03 17.56 12.34
CA ALA A 73 -5.85 16.99 11.69
C ALA A 73 -6.20 16.16 10.43
N LEU A 74 -7.47 15.75 10.27
CA LEU A 74 -7.91 15.00 9.11
C LEU A 74 -7.99 15.88 7.86
N VAL A 75 -7.20 15.57 6.86
CA VAL A 75 -7.19 16.24 5.55
C VAL A 75 -8.11 15.49 4.59
N LYS A 76 -9.23 16.12 4.19
CA LYS A 76 -10.18 15.51 3.24
C LYS A 76 -9.67 15.62 1.81
N ASP A 77 -9.68 14.55 1.02
CA ASP A 77 -9.46 14.64 -0.42
C ASP A 77 -10.76 15.06 -1.14
N LYS A 78 -10.74 16.24 -1.78
CA LYS A 78 -11.90 16.74 -2.53
C LYS A 78 -12.18 15.98 -3.82
N ARG A 79 -11.15 15.29 -4.38
CA ARG A 79 -11.27 14.49 -5.61
C ARG A 79 -11.91 13.13 -5.33
N THR A 80 -11.78 12.67 -4.10
CA THR A 80 -12.26 11.35 -3.66
C THR A 80 -13.10 11.49 -2.40
N PRO A 81 -14.40 11.78 -2.53
CA PRO A 81 -15.30 11.83 -1.37
C PRO A 81 -15.21 10.54 -0.56
N GLY A 82 -15.13 10.67 0.76
CA GLY A 82 -14.97 9.54 1.67
C GLY A 82 -13.52 9.22 2.07
N LEU A 83 -12.51 9.75 1.37
CA LEU A 83 -11.10 9.61 1.72
C LEU A 83 -10.62 10.76 2.60
N VAL A 84 -9.98 10.42 3.71
CA VAL A 84 -9.25 11.37 4.57
C VAL A 84 -7.83 10.86 4.81
N LEU A 85 -6.90 11.79 4.98
CA LEU A 85 -5.53 11.54 5.38
C LEU A 85 -5.30 12.06 6.80
N LEU A 86 -4.69 11.26 7.66
CA LEU A 86 -4.02 11.69 8.88
C LEU A 86 -2.51 11.70 8.62
N PRO A 87 -1.89 12.88 8.48
CA PRO A 87 -0.48 12.98 8.10
C PRO A 87 0.46 12.73 9.28
N ALA A 88 1.64 12.18 9.00
CA ALA A 88 2.75 12.12 9.95
C ALA A 88 3.36 13.50 10.19
N ALA A 89 4.04 13.67 11.33
CA ALA A 89 4.84 14.85 11.59
C ALA A 89 6.21 14.78 10.89
N GLN A 90 6.69 15.90 10.40
CA GLN A 90 8.04 16.02 9.80
C GLN A 90 9.15 16.18 10.86
N THR A 91 8.81 16.45 12.10
CA THR A 91 9.77 16.71 13.17
C THR A 91 10.39 15.40 13.69
N ARG A 92 11.70 15.46 13.97
CA ARG A 92 12.52 14.32 14.42
C ARG A 92 12.21 13.79 15.84
N ASN A 93 11.23 14.34 16.56
CA ASN A 93 10.80 13.84 17.86
C ASN A 93 9.95 12.56 17.70
N LYS A 94 10.58 11.51 17.15
CA LYS A 94 10.00 10.16 17.00
C LYS A 94 9.63 9.52 18.34
N THR A 95 10.10 10.06 19.45
CA THR A 95 9.89 9.56 20.81
C THR A 95 8.53 9.93 21.41
N ALA A 96 7.77 10.82 20.78
CA ALA A 96 6.48 11.27 21.28
C ALA A 96 5.35 10.26 21.04
N ILE A 97 5.53 9.30 20.12
CA ILE A 97 4.50 8.33 19.76
C ILE A 97 4.95 6.92 20.10
N GLY A 98 4.25 6.32 21.05
CA GLY A 98 4.39 4.91 21.39
C GLY A 98 3.22 4.07 20.87
N PRO A 99 3.27 2.74 21.10
CA PRO A 99 2.20 1.83 20.69
C PRO A 99 0.82 2.18 21.28
N GLU A 100 0.78 2.63 22.53
CA GLU A 100 -0.48 2.99 23.23
C GLU A 100 -1.16 4.19 22.60
N GLN A 101 -0.39 5.23 22.28
CA GLN A 101 -0.91 6.42 21.60
C GLN A 101 -1.40 6.10 20.19
N MET A 102 -0.69 5.24 19.48
CA MET A 102 -1.11 4.80 18.15
C MET A 102 -2.39 3.97 18.21
N LEU A 103 -2.52 3.09 19.22
CA LEU A 103 -3.73 2.31 19.46
C LEU A 103 -4.95 3.23 19.73
N ASP A 104 -4.83 4.20 20.64
CA ASP A 104 -5.90 5.17 20.91
C ASP A 104 -6.33 5.93 19.65
N LEU A 105 -5.35 6.45 18.91
CA LEU A 105 -5.58 7.19 17.68
C LEU A 105 -6.35 6.36 16.64
N VAL A 106 -5.95 5.11 16.44
CA VAL A 106 -6.57 4.19 15.50
C VAL A 106 -7.97 3.78 15.94
N GLN A 107 -8.20 3.56 17.25
CA GLN A 107 -9.53 3.26 17.78
C GLN A 107 -10.52 4.42 17.55
N ARG A 108 -10.06 5.66 17.71
CA ARG A 108 -10.86 6.85 17.41
C ARG A 108 -11.22 6.95 15.94
N LEU A 109 -10.27 6.65 15.03
CA LEU A 109 -10.54 6.58 13.60
C LEU A 109 -11.52 5.45 13.26
N ALA A 110 -11.37 4.29 13.88
CA ALA A 110 -12.21 3.12 13.63
C ALA A 110 -13.69 3.33 14.04
N ALA A 111 -13.99 4.32 14.87
CA ALA A 111 -15.37 4.69 15.20
C ALA A 111 -16.10 5.34 14.01
N ASP A 112 -15.38 6.08 13.17
CA ASP A 112 -15.97 6.88 12.09
C ASP A 112 -15.73 6.32 10.68
N PHE A 113 -14.69 5.51 10.49
CA PHE A 113 -14.29 5.00 9.18
C PHE A 113 -14.48 3.48 9.06
N GLU A 114 -14.89 3.02 7.87
CA GLU A 114 -15.05 1.58 7.57
C GLU A 114 -13.69 0.91 7.34
N TYR A 115 -12.74 1.67 6.78
CA TYR A 115 -11.35 1.25 6.59
C TYR A 115 -10.40 2.28 7.20
N VAL A 116 -9.44 1.80 7.97
CA VAL A 116 -8.28 2.56 8.43
C VAL A 116 -7.04 1.87 7.87
N LEU A 117 -6.37 2.49 6.91
CA LEU A 117 -5.15 1.95 6.31
C LEU A 117 -3.95 2.67 6.91
N ILE A 118 -3.03 1.94 7.51
CA ILE A 118 -1.84 2.48 8.18
C ILE A 118 -0.63 2.23 7.28
N ASP A 119 -0.05 3.30 6.72
CA ASP A 119 1.23 3.22 5.98
C ASP A 119 2.38 3.10 6.98
N CYS A 120 2.95 1.90 7.07
CA CYS A 120 4.00 1.57 8.01
C CYS A 120 5.36 2.07 7.50
N PRO A 121 6.25 2.61 8.34
CA PRO A 121 7.62 2.88 7.95
C PRO A 121 8.36 1.61 7.49
N ALA A 122 9.45 1.78 6.77
CA ALA A 122 10.29 0.65 6.36
C ALA A 122 11.02 0.02 7.56
N GLY A 123 11.23 -1.30 7.49
CA GLY A 123 11.96 -2.05 8.53
C GLY A 123 11.06 -2.57 9.65
N ILE A 124 11.70 -3.05 10.72
CA ILE A 124 11.06 -3.79 11.83
C ILE A 124 11.31 -3.13 13.20
N GLU A 125 11.72 -1.88 13.17
CA GLU A 125 12.12 -1.10 14.34
C GLU A 125 10.92 -0.54 15.12
N GLN A 126 11.13 0.46 15.98
CA GLN A 126 10.10 1.06 16.81
C GLN A 126 8.90 1.60 16.00
N GLY A 127 9.14 2.19 14.81
CA GLY A 127 8.06 2.68 13.94
C GLY A 127 7.12 1.57 13.47
N PHE A 128 7.66 0.40 13.13
CA PHE A 128 6.87 -0.78 12.82
C PHE A 128 6.00 -1.22 14.00
N ARG A 129 6.58 -1.30 15.21
CA ARG A 129 5.85 -1.69 16.42
C ARG A 129 4.71 -0.73 16.74
N ASN A 130 4.93 0.56 16.52
CA ASN A 130 3.88 1.57 16.69
C ASN A 130 2.77 1.38 15.66
N ALA A 131 3.12 1.19 14.37
CA ALA A 131 2.16 1.05 13.29
C ALA A 131 1.24 -0.18 13.45
N ILE A 132 1.77 -1.29 13.96
CA ILE A 132 0.98 -2.53 14.14
C ILE A 132 0.12 -2.54 15.41
N ALA A 133 0.37 -1.66 16.38
CA ALA A 133 -0.27 -1.72 17.69
C ALA A 133 -1.79 -1.60 17.66
N GLY A 134 -2.34 -0.88 16.67
CA GLY A 134 -3.79 -0.74 16.50
C GLY A 134 -4.38 -1.57 15.36
N ALA A 135 -3.52 -2.32 14.63
CA ALA A 135 -3.95 -3.06 13.45
C ALA A 135 -4.61 -4.39 13.81
N SER A 136 -5.72 -4.71 13.15
CA SER A 136 -6.38 -6.02 13.24
C SER A 136 -6.01 -6.94 12.07
N GLU A 137 -5.53 -6.37 10.95
CA GLU A 137 -5.15 -7.08 9.74
C GLU A 137 -3.84 -6.49 9.19
N ALA A 138 -3.14 -7.26 8.35
CA ALA A 138 -1.93 -6.77 7.70
C ALA A 138 -1.91 -7.10 6.19
N ILE A 139 -1.31 -6.19 5.42
CA ILE A 139 -0.93 -6.43 4.03
C ILE A 139 0.59 -6.26 3.94
N ILE A 140 1.28 -7.31 3.53
CA ILE A 140 2.71 -7.27 3.22
C ILE A 140 2.87 -6.94 1.75
N VAL A 141 3.62 -5.87 1.47
CA VAL A 141 4.02 -5.50 0.11
C VAL A 141 5.48 -5.91 -0.07
N THR A 142 5.76 -6.72 -1.09
CA THR A 142 7.12 -7.11 -1.45
C THR A 142 7.33 -7.02 -2.97
N THR A 143 8.59 -6.99 -3.39
CA THR A 143 8.96 -7.19 -4.80
C THR A 143 9.47 -8.63 -4.99
N PRO A 144 9.40 -9.21 -6.22
CA PRO A 144 9.84 -10.58 -6.49
C PRO A 144 11.38 -10.68 -6.57
N GLU A 145 12.06 -10.09 -5.58
CA GLU A 145 13.50 -10.13 -5.36
C GLU A 145 13.80 -10.94 -4.09
N LEU A 146 14.76 -11.85 -4.16
CA LEU A 146 15.10 -12.77 -3.05
C LEU A 146 15.34 -12.02 -1.72
N SER A 147 16.03 -10.87 -1.77
CA SER A 147 16.30 -10.06 -0.57
C SER A 147 15.02 -9.47 0.03
N ALA A 148 14.10 -8.98 -0.82
CA ALA A 148 12.84 -8.40 -0.37
C ALA A 148 11.90 -9.47 0.22
N VAL A 149 11.87 -10.66 -0.39
CA VAL A 149 11.08 -11.79 0.10
C VAL A 149 11.60 -12.30 1.45
N ARG A 150 12.93 -12.41 1.64
CA ARG A 150 13.52 -12.79 2.94
C ARG A 150 13.21 -11.78 4.04
N ASP A 151 13.23 -10.49 3.72
CA ASP A 151 12.88 -9.46 4.69
C ASP A 151 11.37 -9.47 4.99
N ALA A 152 10.52 -9.79 3.99
CA ALA A 152 9.09 -9.97 4.18
C ALA A 152 8.76 -11.17 5.09
N ASP A 153 9.48 -12.29 4.96
CA ASP A 153 9.32 -13.47 5.80
C ASP A 153 9.52 -13.14 7.30
N ARG A 154 10.54 -12.33 7.62
CA ARG A 154 10.73 -11.83 8.99
C ARG A 154 9.55 -11.02 9.49
N VAL A 155 8.93 -10.20 8.62
CA VAL A 155 7.76 -9.41 8.97
C VAL A 155 6.56 -10.31 9.22
N VAL A 156 6.37 -11.39 8.45
CA VAL A 156 5.31 -12.40 8.69
C VAL A 156 5.42 -12.93 10.12
N GLY A 157 6.60 -13.41 10.54
CA GLY A 157 6.80 -13.94 11.90
C GLY A 157 6.56 -12.90 13.01
N LEU A 158 6.89 -11.62 12.77
CA LEU A 158 6.60 -10.53 13.73
C LEU A 158 5.11 -10.24 13.85
N LEU A 159 4.37 -10.22 12.73
CA LEU A 159 2.93 -10.02 12.72
C LEU A 159 2.18 -11.16 13.41
N GLU A 160 2.60 -12.41 13.17
CA GLU A 160 2.08 -13.59 13.85
C GLU A 160 2.30 -13.50 15.37
N SER A 161 3.52 -13.16 15.78
CA SER A 161 3.86 -12.96 17.20
C SER A 161 3.06 -11.85 17.87
N ALA A 162 2.69 -10.82 17.09
CA ALA A 162 1.84 -9.71 17.53
C ALA A 162 0.33 -10.01 17.40
N GLN A 163 -0.04 -11.21 16.94
CA GLN A 163 -1.43 -11.64 16.72
C GLN A 163 -2.22 -10.76 15.73
N VAL A 164 -1.52 -10.12 14.79
CA VAL A 164 -2.15 -9.34 13.69
C VAL A 164 -2.50 -10.29 12.56
N GLN A 165 -3.77 -10.64 12.42
CA GLN A 165 -4.27 -11.57 11.40
C GLN A 165 -5.68 -11.19 10.93
N PRO A 166 -6.03 -11.42 9.66
CA PRO A 166 -5.24 -12.13 8.64
C PRO A 166 -4.11 -11.26 8.05
N VAL A 167 -3.01 -11.93 7.66
CA VAL A 167 -1.93 -11.36 6.87
C VAL A 167 -2.14 -11.73 5.40
N ARG A 168 -2.03 -10.77 4.48
CA ARG A 168 -2.17 -10.96 3.03
C ARG A 168 -0.98 -10.39 2.28
N LEU A 169 -0.71 -10.93 1.10
CA LEU A 169 0.42 -10.58 0.26
C LEU A 169 0.02 -9.73 -0.95
N ILE A 170 0.79 -8.68 -1.23
CA ILE A 170 0.83 -8.00 -2.52
C ILE A 170 2.24 -8.11 -3.08
N VAL A 171 2.38 -8.72 -4.27
CA VAL A 171 3.62 -8.74 -5.04
C VAL A 171 3.61 -7.54 -5.99
N ASN A 172 4.53 -6.60 -5.78
CA ASN A 172 4.62 -5.34 -6.51
C ASN A 172 5.82 -5.34 -7.47
N ARG A 173 5.77 -4.52 -8.51
CA ARG A 173 6.81 -4.37 -9.55
C ARG A 173 7.12 -5.68 -10.26
N LEU A 174 6.08 -6.44 -10.55
CA LEU A 174 6.22 -7.67 -11.32
C LEU A 174 6.57 -7.35 -12.77
N ARG A 175 7.59 -8.01 -13.29
CA ARG A 175 8.01 -7.93 -14.70
C ARG A 175 7.82 -9.27 -15.38
N PRO A 176 6.75 -9.46 -16.17
CA PRO A 176 6.43 -10.73 -16.81
C PRO A 176 7.56 -11.24 -17.73
N ASP A 177 8.23 -10.32 -18.43
CA ASP A 177 9.37 -10.64 -19.31
C ASP A 177 10.55 -11.25 -18.53
N MET A 178 10.83 -10.77 -17.33
CA MET A 178 11.89 -11.30 -16.47
C MET A 178 11.50 -12.62 -15.82
N VAL A 179 10.22 -12.79 -15.45
CA VAL A 179 9.70 -14.07 -14.94
C VAL A 179 9.81 -15.14 -16.03
N ALA A 180 9.36 -14.86 -17.27
CA ALA A 180 9.46 -15.78 -18.40
C ALA A 180 10.92 -16.14 -18.76
N ALA A 181 11.86 -15.24 -18.50
CA ALA A 181 13.30 -15.47 -18.69
C ALA A 181 13.98 -16.16 -17.48
N ASN A 182 13.26 -16.54 -16.43
CA ASN A 182 13.79 -17.06 -15.16
C ASN A 182 14.84 -16.15 -14.49
N THR A 183 14.74 -14.84 -14.67
CA THR A 183 15.63 -13.82 -14.06
C THR A 183 14.96 -13.06 -12.92
N MET A 184 13.68 -13.32 -12.67
CA MET A 184 12.87 -12.82 -11.58
C MET A 184 12.05 -13.97 -10.99
N MET A 185 11.81 -13.98 -9.69
CA MET A 185 10.94 -14.97 -9.04
C MET A 185 9.52 -14.84 -9.59
N SER A 186 8.84 -15.97 -9.76
CA SER A 186 7.40 -15.98 -10.06
C SER A 186 6.58 -15.58 -8.83
N VAL A 187 5.31 -15.25 -9.04
CA VAL A 187 4.38 -14.97 -7.93
C VAL A 187 4.17 -16.22 -7.09
N GLU A 188 4.12 -17.38 -7.73
CA GLU A 188 3.97 -18.69 -7.12
C GLU A 188 5.14 -18.99 -6.17
N ASP A 189 6.40 -18.74 -6.60
CA ASP A 189 7.59 -18.90 -5.77
C ASP A 189 7.53 -18.00 -4.51
N VAL A 190 7.08 -16.74 -4.67
CA VAL A 190 6.94 -15.82 -3.54
C VAL A 190 5.85 -16.27 -2.56
N VAL A 191 4.71 -16.74 -3.07
CA VAL A 191 3.60 -17.27 -2.25
C VAL A 191 4.03 -18.53 -1.51
N GLU A 192 4.75 -19.45 -2.18
CA GLU A 192 5.25 -20.67 -1.55
C GLU A 192 6.24 -20.37 -0.42
N LEU A 193 7.16 -19.41 -0.64
CA LEU A 193 8.15 -19.04 0.38
C LEU A 193 7.54 -18.33 1.58
N LEU A 194 6.58 -17.45 1.38
CA LEU A 194 5.97 -16.67 2.47
C LEU A 194 4.81 -17.39 3.16
N ALA A 195 4.22 -18.40 2.50
CA ALA A 195 3.09 -19.19 2.99
C ALA A 195 1.88 -18.34 3.47
N ILE A 196 1.67 -17.16 2.88
CA ILE A 196 0.53 -16.27 3.18
C ILE A 196 -0.35 -16.04 1.93
N PRO A 197 -1.66 -15.83 2.10
CA PRO A 197 -2.60 -15.67 0.99
C PRO A 197 -2.25 -14.48 0.10
N LEU A 198 -2.24 -14.69 -1.21
CA LEU A 198 -2.09 -13.63 -2.20
C LEU A 198 -3.35 -12.76 -2.27
N LEU A 199 -3.24 -11.47 -2.08
CA LEU A 199 -4.29 -10.48 -2.32
C LEU A 199 -4.24 -9.95 -3.76
N GLY A 200 -3.03 -9.81 -4.31
CA GLY A 200 -2.85 -9.43 -5.70
C GLY A 200 -1.41 -9.19 -6.10
N MET A 201 -1.23 -8.96 -7.39
CA MET A 201 0.04 -8.62 -8.01
C MET A 201 -0.10 -7.34 -8.82
N ILE A 202 0.95 -6.51 -8.80
CA ILE A 202 0.98 -5.22 -9.49
C ILE A 202 2.17 -5.25 -10.44
N PRO A 203 1.95 -5.15 -11.76
CA PRO A 203 3.05 -5.07 -12.71
C PRO A 203 3.83 -3.77 -12.55
N GLU A 204 5.10 -3.77 -12.94
CA GLU A 204 5.89 -2.55 -13.04
C GLU A 204 5.31 -1.66 -14.13
N ASP A 205 5.13 -0.37 -13.82
CA ASP A 205 4.44 0.58 -14.68
C ASP A 205 5.04 1.98 -14.49
N GLU A 206 5.51 2.59 -15.55
CA GLU A 206 6.12 3.94 -15.52
C GLU A 206 5.11 5.02 -15.11
N GLU A 207 3.82 4.82 -15.38
CA GLU A 207 2.77 5.76 -14.96
C GLU A 207 2.66 5.89 -13.44
N VAL A 208 3.13 4.92 -12.67
CA VAL A 208 3.24 5.03 -11.20
C VAL A 208 4.15 6.20 -10.82
N ILE A 209 5.29 6.37 -11.52
CA ILE A 209 6.22 7.47 -11.26
C ILE A 209 5.59 8.80 -11.66
N VAL A 210 4.95 8.83 -12.84
CA VAL A 210 4.29 10.04 -13.35
C VAL A 210 3.17 10.49 -12.42
N SER A 211 2.30 9.59 -12.00
CA SER A 211 1.19 9.86 -11.08
C SER A 211 1.67 10.32 -9.71
N THR A 212 2.71 9.67 -9.17
CA THR A 212 3.35 10.06 -7.90
C THR A 212 3.89 11.50 -7.96
N ASN A 213 4.61 11.84 -9.03
CA ASN A 213 5.18 13.19 -9.21
C ASN A 213 4.11 14.28 -9.37
N LYS A 214 2.90 13.91 -9.80
CA LYS A 214 1.75 14.83 -9.89
C LYS A 214 0.94 14.91 -8.58
N GLY A 215 1.23 14.09 -7.58
CA GLY A 215 0.38 13.97 -6.38
C GLY A 215 -1.02 13.44 -6.70
N GLU A 216 -1.12 12.56 -7.69
CA GLU A 216 -2.38 11.96 -8.13
C GLU A 216 -2.29 10.43 -8.03
N PRO A 217 -3.05 9.78 -7.14
CA PRO A 217 -3.12 8.32 -7.12
C PRO A 217 -3.46 7.76 -8.49
N LEU A 218 -2.73 6.74 -8.93
CA LEU A 218 -2.85 6.13 -10.25
C LEU A 218 -4.29 5.68 -10.58
N VAL A 219 -5.03 5.24 -9.56
CA VAL A 219 -6.43 4.81 -9.68
C VAL A 219 -7.43 5.94 -9.93
N LEU A 220 -7.00 7.21 -9.89
CA LEU A 220 -7.81 8.38 -10.29
C LEU A 220 -7.78 8.65 -11.80
N GLY A 221 -6.79 8.11 -12.52
CA GLY A 221 -6.63 8.34 -13.94
C GLY A 221 -7.84 7.86 -14.75
N GLU A 222 -8.56 8.79 -15.37
CA GLU A 222 -9.77 8.50 -16.17
C GLU A 222 -9.44 8.13 -17.63
N GLN A 223 -8.33 8.61 -18.17
CA GLN A 223 -8.07 8.57 -19.62
C GLN A 223 -7.43 7.28 -20.11
N ARG A 224 -6.73 6.52 -19.26
CA ARG A 224 -6.15 5.22 -19.60
C ARG A 224 -5.94 4.38 -18.37
N LEU A 225 -6.77 3.36 -18.19
CA LEU A 225 -6.58 2.40 -17.13
C LEU A 225 -5.31 1.57 -17.43
N THR A 226 -4.21 1.91 -16.78
CA THR A 226 -2.96 1.14 -16.93
C THR A 226 -3.10 -0.23 -16.27
N GLN A 227 -2.17 -1.15 -16.58
CA GLN A 227 -2.21 -2.48 -15.98
C GLN A 227 -2.04 -2.43 -14.46
N ALA A 228 -1.17 -1.54 -13.96
CA ALA A 228 -0.99 -1.32 -12.52
C ALA A 228 -2.25 -0.73 -11.88
N ALA A 229 -2.90 0.27 -12.51
CA ALA A 229 -4.16 0.83 -12.01
C ALA A 229 -5.27 -0.22 -11.96
N ALA A 230 -5.40 -1.03 -13.01
CA ALA A 230 -6.37 -2.12 -13.06
C ALA A 230 -6.09 -3.20 -11.99
N ALA A 231 -4.82 -3.50 -11.71
CA ALA A 231 -4.43 -4.40 -10.64
C ALA A 231 -4.82 -3.86 -9.26
N LEU A 232 -4.54 -2.57 -9.00
CA LEU A 232 -4.88 -1.89 -7.74
C LEU A 232 -6.40 -1.85 -7.51
N HIS A 233 -7.20 -1.61 -8.56
CA HIS A 233 -8.67 -1.71 -8.46
C HIS A 233 -9.14 -3.12 -8.09
N ARG A 234 -8.60 -4.16 -8.75
CA ARG A 234 -8.93 -5.56 -8.42
C ARG A 234 -8.52 -5.94 -6.99
N ILE A 235 -7.37 -5.44 -6.52
CA ILE A 235 -6.92 -5.64 -5.13
C ILE A 235 -7.91 -5.00 -4.16
N ALA A 236 -8.35 -3.76 -4.42
CA ALA A 236 -9.34 -3.09 -3.58
C ALA A 236 -10.69 -3.83 -3.56
N GLN A 237 -11.14 -4.35 -4.71
CA GLN A 237 -12.36 -5.15 -4.80
C GLN A 237 -12.25 -6.45 -3.98
N ARG A 238 -11.12 -7.19 -4.07
CA ARG A 238 -10.89 -8.39 -3.25
C ARG A 238 -10.81 -8.06 -1.77
N LEU A 239 -10.16 -6.95 -1.42
CA LEU A 239 -10.10 -6.47 -0.04
C LEU A 239 -11.49 -6.14 0.49
N ASN A 240 -12.38 -5.65 -0.37
CA ASN A 240 -13.80 -5.41 -0.07
C ASN A 240 -14.66 -6.69 -0.09
N GLY A 241 -14.06 -7.87 -0.22
CA GLY A 241 -14.77 -9.16 -0.17
C GLY A 241 -15.42 -9.59 -1.48
N GLN A 242 -15.14 -8.91 -2.60
CA GLN A 242 -15.64 -9.33 -3.91
C GLN A 242 -14.78 -10.45 -4.48
N GLU A 243 -15.39 -11.44 -5.09
CA GLU A 243 -14.71 -12.49 -5.84
C GLU A 243 -14.24 -11.94 -7.20
N VAL A 244 -12.97 -11.59 -7.29
CA VAL A 244 -12.34 -11.10 -8.52
C VAL A 244 -11.21 -12.06 -8.90
N PRO A 245 -11.26 -12.70 -10.09
CA PRO A 245 -10.23 -13.65 -10.50
C PRO A 245 -8.86 -12.97 -10.63
N PHE A 246 -7.80 -13.74 -10.39
CA PHE A 246 -6.45 -13.30 -10.71
C PHE A 246 -6.26 -13.25 -12.22
N VAL A 247 -5.50 -12.28 -12.69
CA VAL A 247 -5.17 -12.15 -14.10
C VAL A 247 -3.94 -13.02 -14.36
N ASP A 248 -3.97 -13.77 -15.48
CA ASP A 248 -2.81 -14.54 -15.91
C ASP A 248 -1.64 -13.61 -16.22
N ILE A 249 -0.45 -13.94 -15.68
CA ILE A 249 0.77 -13.16 -15.85
C ILE A 249 1.12 -13.01 -17.33
N ASP A 250 0.91 -14.05 -18.14
CA ASP A 250 1.13 -14.01 -19.57
C ASP A 250 0.22 -13.00 -20.31
N SER A 251 -0.93 -12.67 -19.74
CA SER A 251 -1.83 -11.66 -20.29
C SER A 251 -1.38 -10.22 -19.97
N LEU A 252 -0.46 -10.06 -19.02
CA LEU A 252 0.13 -8.76 -18.65
C LEU A 252 1.22 -8.34 -19.65
N ASP A 253 1.80 -9.27 -20.42
CA ASP A 253 2.67 -8.95 -21.54
C ASP A 253 1.83 -8.35 -22.68
N GLY A 254 1.85 -7.03 -22.76
CA GLY A 254 1.04 -6.23 -23.68
C GLY A 254 0.89 -6.85 -25.06
N GLY A 255 -0.34 -6.99 -25.46
CA GLY A 255 -1.02 -7.36 -26.69
C GLY A 255 -0.25 -8.08 -27.80
N ILE A 256 -0.99 -8.85 -28.57
CA ILE A 256 -0.59 -9.62 -29.78
C ILE A 256 0.50 -8.94 -30.66
N LEU A 257 0.55 -7.60 -30.69
CA LEU A 257 1.54 -6.82 -31.42
C LEU A 257 2.97 -6.88 -30.84
N GLN A 258 3.14 -7.02 -29.51
CA GLN A 258 4.47 -7.21 -28.90
C GLN A 258 4.93 -8.66 -29.04
N ARG A 259 4.01 -9.63 -28.96
CA ARG A 259 4.33 -11.05 -29.30
C ARG A 259 4.77 -11.20 -30.76
N LEU A 260 4.12 -10.49 -31.69
CA LEU A 260 4.55 -10.45 -33.08
C LEU A 260 5.91 -9.76 -33.29
N LYS A 261 6.19 -8.67 -32.59
CA LYS A 261 7.51 -8.01 -32.65
C LYS A 261 8.62 -8.90 -32.09
N ARG A 262 8.40 -9.62 -30.97
CA ARG A 262 9.35 -10.62 -30.43
C ARG A 262 9.58 -11.78 -31.44
N PHE A 263 8.51 -12.29 -32.03
CA PHE A 263 8.60 -13.38 -33.01
C PHE A 263 9.37 -12.98 -34.29
N LEU A 264 9.23 -11.73 -34.72
CA LEU A 264 9.93 -11.19 -35.87
C LEU A 264 11.40 -10.82 -35.54
N SER A 265 11.72 -10.41 -34.33
CA SER A 265 13.10 -10.11 -33.91
C SER A 265 13.94 -11.37 -33.64
N GLN A 266 13.33 -12.52 -33.35
CA GLN A 266 14.03 -13.81 -33.21
C GLN A 266 14.32 -14.51 -34.54
N LYS A 267 13.80 -14.06 -35.69
CA LYS A 267 14.03 -14.61 -37.02
C LYS A 267 15.04 -13.86 -37.90
N VAL A 268 15.75 -12.89 -37.30
CA VAL A 268 16.84 -12.20 -38.00
C VAL A 268 18.15 -12.52 -37.27
N PHE A 269 18.59 -13.79 -37.46
CA PHE A 269 19.98 -14.23 -37.44
C PHE A 269 20.06 -15.56 -38.14
#